data_23f3686d0a0bfccfebd61114cf7a766e
#
_entry.id   23f3686d0a0bfccfebd61114cf7a766e
#
_cell.length_a   1.000
_cell.length_b   1.000
_cell.length_c   1.000
_cell.angle_alpha   90.00
_cell.angle_beta   90.00
_cell.angle_gamma   90.00
#
_symmetry.space_group_name_H-M   'P 1'
#
loop_
_entity.id
_entity.type
_entity.pdbx_description
1 polymer ?
#
loop_
_entity_poly.entity_id
_entity_poly.type
_entity_poly.pdbx_seq_one_letter_code
_entity_poly.pdbx_strand_id
1 'polypeptide(L)'
;MNVSELQSSLPSLVQGHQIESSRGRVIAQSWTPEHERGAPIMLLHDSLGCVTLWRDFPARLMRATGRKVIAYDRLGFGRSDVHDGLLPASFVEDEARCDFELVRQHLAVDRFVALGHSVGGSMAVACAAAYPDACMGVVTMSAQAYVNDMTREGIRAAEHQFTQAGQMERLARYHGAKAQWVLRA
;
A
#
# COMPACT_ATOMS: atom_id res chain seq x y z
N MET A 1 -8.88 -0.56 36.06
CA MET A 1 -7.97 -0.15 35.01
C MET A 1 -8.63 -0.48 33.70
N ASN A 2 -8.87 0.52 32.86
CA ASN A 2 -9.63 0.39 31.62
C ASN A 2 -8.72 -0.18 30.52
N VAL A 3 -9.18 -1.17 29.76
CA VAL A 3 -8.39 -1.85 28.70
C VAL A 3 -7.88 -0.85 27.66
N SER A 4 -8.55 0.31 27.51
CA SER A 4 -8.14 1.39 26.59
C SER A 4 -6.89 2.16 27.06
N GLU A 5 -6.58 2.20 28.35
CA GLU A 5 -5.41 2.93 28.88
C GLU A 5 -4.11 2.10 28.80
N LEU A 6 -4.22 0.78 28.77
CA LEU A 6 -3.05 -0.11 28.61
C LEU A 6 -2.55 -0.17 27.15
N GLN A 7 -3.36 0.26 26.18
CA GLN A 7 -2.99 0.22 24.76
C GLN A 7 -2.22 1.46 24.27
N SER A 8 -2.12 2.53 25.09
CA SER A 8 -1.55 3.81 24.64
C SER A 8 -0.04 3.98 24.89
N SER A 9 0.63 3.05 25.56
CA SER A 9 2.00 3.26 26.08
C SER A 9 3.07 2.26 25.62
N LEU A 10 2.81 1.40 24.64
CA LEU A 10 3.86 0.54 24.11
C LEU A 10 4.76 1.34 23.17
N PRO A 11 6.07 1.42 23.44
CA PRO A 11 7.00 2.04 22.52
C PRO A 11 6.94 1.32 21.19
N SER A 12 6.75 2.09 20.12
CA SER A 12 6.73 1.59 18.75
C SER A 12 7.79 2.31 17.96
N LEU A 13 8.58 1.55 17.20
CA LEU A 13 9.55 2.11 16.29
C LEU A 13 8.87 2.33 14.92
N VAL A 14 8.88 3.59 14.48
CA VAL A 14 8.47 3.94 13.11
C VAL A 14 9.74 4.24 12.31
N GLN A 15 9.96 3.49 11.22
CA GLN A 15 11.16 3.59 10.42
C GLN A 15 10.82 3.74 8.94
N GLY A 16 11.44 4.73 8.29
CA GLY A 16 11.41 4.91 6.83
C GLY A 16 12.50 4.09 6.15
N HIS A 17 12.21 3.57 4.97
CA HIS A 17 13.13 2.79 4.14
C HIS A 17 13.16 3.36 2.73
N GLN A 18 14.36 3.47 2.15
CA GLN A 18 14.59 3.80 0.75
C GLN A 18 15.21 2.56 0.10
N ILE A 19 14.54 2.02 -0.90
CA ILE A 19 14.88 0.73 -1.49
C ILE A 19 15.19 0.97 -2.95
N GLU A 20 16.46 0.86 -3.30
CA GLU A 20 16.95 1.06 -4.67
C GLU A 20 16.67 -0.18 -5.54
N SER A 21 16.26 0.06 -6.78
CA SER A 21 16.11 -0.96 -7.80
C SER A 21 16.52 -0.44 -9.17
N SER A 22 16.65 -1.32 -10.15
CA SER A 22 16.92 -0.93 -11.54
C SER A 22 15.79 -0.11 -12.18
N ARG A 23 14.59 -0.12 -11.58
CA ARG A 23 13.41 0.64 -12.05
C ARG A 23 13.24 1.98 -11.35
N GLY A 24 14.04 2.26 -10.32
CA GLY A 24 13.94 3.45 -9.46
C GLY A 24 13.81 3.08 -7.99
N ARG A 25 13.75 4.09 -7.15
CA ARG A 25 13.70 3.98 -5.70
C ARG A 25 12.25 3.85 -5.22
N VAL A 26 12.00 2.83 -4.41
CA VAL A 26 10.73 2.61 -3.71
C VAL A 26 10.86 3.08 -2.25
N ILE A 27 9.88 3.83 -1.77
CA ILE A 27 9.81 4.29 -0.38
C ILE A 27 8.86 3.41 0.40
N ALA A 28 9.34 2.85 1.51
CA ALA A 28 8.52 2.08 2.44
C ALA A 28 8.62 2.67 3.85
N GLN A 29 7.67 2.31 4.68
CA GLN A 29 7.64 2.65 6.09
C GLN A 29 7.17 1.45 6.89
N SER A 30 7.80 1.21 8.04
CA SER A 30 7.42 0.15 8.96
C SER A 30 7.07 0.70 10.34
N TRP A 31 6.13 0.04 10.98
CA TRP A 31 5.70 0.26 12.37
C TRP A 31 5.94 -1.04 13.11
N THR A 32 6.90 -1.04 14.00
CA THR A 32 7.37 -2.22 14.71
C THR A 32 6.98 -2.11 16.20
N PRO A 33 6.24 -3.09 16.75
CA PRO A 33 5.94 -3.12 18.18
C PRO A 33 7.20 -3.55 18.95
N GLU A 34 7.24 -3.28 20.26
CA GLU A 34 8.33 -3.71 21.12
C GLU A 34 8.53 -5.24 21.11
N HIS A 35 7.42 -5.98 21.05
CA HIS A 35 7.41 -7.44 20.97
C HIS A 35 6.58 -7.86 19.75
N GLU A 36 7.27 -8.28 18.69
CA GLU A 36 6.63 -8.73 17.46
C GLU A 36 5.92 -10.07 17.65
N ARG A 37 4.68 -10.18 17.11
CA ARG A 37 3.86 -11.39 17.18
C ARG A 37 3.52 -11.86 15.76
N GLY A 38 4.10 -12.99 15.36
CA GLY A 38 3.79 -13.64 14.07
C GLY A 38 4.24 -12.83 12.85
N ALA A 39 3.77 -13.19 11.68
CA ALA A 39 4.18 -12.59 10.42
C ALA A 39 3.73 -11.11 10.31
N PRO A 40 4.56 -10.21 9.73
CA PRO A 40 4.20 -8.83 9.51
C PRO A 40 3.01 -8.69 8.55
N ILE A 41 2.31 -7.55 8.65
CA ILE A 41 1.22 -7.18 7.75
C ILE A 41 1.78 -6.22 6.72
N MET A 42 1.68 -6.56 5.43
CA MET A 42 2.07 -5.71 4.31
C MET A 42 0.84 -5.03 3.73
N LEU A 43 0.85 -3.69 3.69
CA LEU A 43 -0.25 -2.85 3.23
C LEU A 43 -0.05 -2.44 1.78
N LEU A 44 -1.06 -2.72 0.95
CA LEU A 44 -1.12 -2.33 -0.46
C LEU A 44 -2.19 -1.26 -0.64
N HIS A 45 -1.77 -0.06 -1.07
CA HIS A 45 -2.63 1.11 -1.20
C HIS A 45 -3.54 1.06 -2.44
N ASP A 46 -4.57 1.88 -2.45
CA ASP A 46 -5.52 2.04 -3.56
C ASP A 46 -4.91 2.76 -4.79
N SER A 47 -5.75 3.01 -5.82
CA SER A 47 -5.35 3.60 -7.11
C SER A 47 -4.71 4.98 -6.99
N LEU A 48 -5.17 5.80 -6.06
CA LEU A 48 -4.66 7.16 -5.82
C LEU A 48 -3.95 7.26 -4.47
N GLY A 49 -3.65 6.12 -3.87
CA GLY A 49 -3.11 6.00 -2.53
C GLY A 49 -1.60 6.16 -2.45
N CYS A 50 -1.15 6.28 -1.23
CA CYS A 50 0.25 6.23 -0.84
C CYS A 50 0.37 5.94 0.66
N VAL A 51 1.59 5.71 1.15
CA VAL A 51 1.84 5.47 2.58
C VAL A 51 1.22 6.55 3.47
N THR A 52 1.36 7.81 3.11
CA THR A 52 0.84 8.95 3.89
C THR A 52 -0.69 8.92 4.03
N LEU A 53 -1.40 8.40 3.04
CA LEU A 53 -2.87 8.34 3.04
C LEU A 53 -3.44 7.26 3.97
N TRP A 54 -2.64 6.31 4.42
CA TRP A 54 -3.04 5.39 5.50
C TRP A 54 -3.19 6.08 6.86
N ARG A 55 -2.63 7.29 7.03
CA ARG A 55 -2.70 8.11 8.25
C ARG A 55 -2.25 7.32 9.50
N ASP A 56 -3.12 7.20 10.51
CA ASP A 56 -2.85 6.47 11.76
C ASP A 56 -3.19 4.97 11.70
N PHE A 57 -3.79 4.52 10.59
CA PHE A 57 -4.23 3.13 10.45
C PHE A 57 -3.10 2.11 10.67
N PRO A 58 -1.89 2.25 10.08
CA PRO A 58 -0.81 1.28 10.29
C PRO A 58 -0.38 1.20 11.76
N ALA A 59 -0.27 2.33 12.44
CA ALA A 59 0.10 2.38 13.85
C ALA A 59 -0.98 1.74 14.75
N ARG A 60 -2.27 1.98 14.45
CA ARG A 60 -3.39 1.36 15.16
C ARG A 60 -3.45 -0.13 14.92
N LEU A 61 -3.24 -0.57 13.68
CA LEU A 61 -3.21 -1.99 13.31
C LEU A 61 -2.06 -2.71 14.02
N MET A 62 -0.88 -2.12 14.04
CA MET A 62 0.29 -2.64 14.76
C MET A 62 -0.03 -2.82 16.25
N ARG A 63 -0.61 -1.80 16.92
CA ARG A 63 -0.99 -1.89 18.33
C ARG A 63 -2.05 -2.96 18.60
N ALA A 64 -3.07 -3.04 17.74
CA ALA A 64 -4.17 -3.99 17.89
C ALA A 64 -3.74 -5.45 17.71
N THR A 65 -2.76 -5.70 16.82
CA THR A 65 -2.35 -7.06 16.45
C THR A 65 -1.05 -7.51 17.10
N GLY A 66 -0.22 -6.57 17.58
CA GLY A 66 1.15 -6.85 18.01
C GLY A 66 2.06 -7.30 16.86
N ARG A 67 1.66 -7.05 15.60
CA ARG A 67 2.43 -7.41 14.41
C ARG A 67 3.14 -6.18 13.85
N LYS A 68 4.32 -6.38 13.30
CA LYS A 68 4.95 -5.36 12.44
C LYS A 68 4.01 -5.05 11.28
N VAL A 69 3.86 -3.77 10.95
CA VAL A 69 3.10 -3.31 9.78
C VAL A 69 4.07 -2.63 8.84
N ILE A 70 3.97 -2.93 7.56
CA ILE A 70 4.81 -2.38 6.50
C ILE A 70 3.88 -1.82 5.44
N ALA A 71 4.10 -0.57 5.05
CA ALA A 71 3.43 0.05 3.91
C ALA A 71 4.49 0.63 2.97
N TYR A 72 4.22 0.66 1.69
CA TYR A 72 5.13 1.25 0.71
C TYR A 72 4.38 2.03 -0.36
N ASP A 73 5.05 3.02 -0.92
CA ASP A 73 4.60 3.74 -2.10
C ASP A 73 5.05 2.94 -3.33
N ARG A 74 4.11 2.42 -4.13
CA ARG A 74 4.46 1.78 -5.41
C ARG A 74 5.21 2.75 -6.30
N LEU A 75 6.02 2.26 -7.20
CA LEU A 75 6.73 3.11 -8.17
C LEU A 75 5.72 3.97 -8.94
N GLY A 76 6.00 5.26 -9.10
CA GLY A 76 5.08 6.26 -9.64
C GLY A 76 4.19 6.94 -8.58
N PHE A 77 4.04 6.38 -7.39
CA PHE A 77 3.15 6.90 -6.34
C PHE A 77 3.92 7.53 -5.18
N GLY A 78 3.22 8.33 -4.38
CA GLY A 78 3.73 8.90 -3.13
C GLY A 78 5.10 9.54 -3.28
N ARG A 79 6.05 9.08 -2.48
CA ARG A 79 7.45 9.54 -2.45
C ARG A 79 8.42 8.65 -3.25
N SER A 80 7.94 7.53 -3.80
CA SER A 80 8.73 6.70 -4.70
C SER A 80 9.04 7.41 -6.00
N ASP A 81 10.05 6.97 -6.72
CA ASP A 81 10.45 7.57 -7.99
C ASP A 81 9.36 7.41 -9.06
N VAL A 82 9.53 8.08 -10.19
CA VAL A 82 8.61 8.01 -11.31
C VAL A 82 8.54 6.60 -11.90
N HIS A 83 7.39 6.23 -12.42
CA HIS A 83 7.23 5.03 -13.23
C HIS A 83 7.33 5.41 -14.71
N ASP A 84 8.09 4.65 -15.49
CA ASP A 84 8.23 4.86 -16.91
C ASP A 84 7.01 4.35 -17.67
N GLY A 85 6.37 5.24 -18.43
CA GLY A 85 5.19 4.91 -19.23
C GLY A 85 3.92 4.70 -18.39
N LEU A 86 2.92 4.07 -19.00
CA LEU A 86 1.65 3.70 -18.37
C LEU A 86 1.77 2.33 -17.70
N LEU A 87 0.93 2.08 -16.69
CA LEU A 87 0.83 0.75 -16.11
C LEU A 87 0.31 -0.25 -17.16
N PRO A 88 0.91 -1.45 -17.25
CA PRO A 88 0.41 -2.51 -18.13
C PRO A 88 -0.94 -3.04 -17.62
N ALA A 89 -1.71 -3.70 -18.47
CA ALA A 89 -2.98 -4.30 -18.07
C ALA A 89 -2.82 -5.37 -16.95
N SER A 90 -1.62 -5.96 -16.85
CA SER A 90 -1.25 -6.95 -15.83
C SER A 90 -0.72 -6.35 -14.51
N PHE A 91 -0.80 -5.02 -14.33
CA PHE A 91 -0.16 -4.33 -13.20
C PHE A 91 -0.59 -4.85 -11.81
N VAL A 92 -1.79 -5.42 -11.71
CA VAL A 92 -2.30 -6.00 -10.46
C VAL A 92 -1.56 -7.29 -10.12
N GLU A 93 -1.40 -8.15 -11.11
CA GLU A 93 -0.71 -9.45 -10.98
C GLU A 93 0.80 -9.25 -10.88
N ASP A 94 1.34 -8.28 -11.63
CA ASP A 94 2.77 -7.96 -11.67
C ASP A 94 3.27 -7.41 -10.33
N GLU A 95 2.42 -6.73 -9.56
CA GLU A 95 2.77 -6.15 -8.27
C GLU A 95 3.45 -7.17 -7.35
N ALA A 96 2.97 -8.40 -7.35
CA ALA A 96 3.51 -9.48 -6.52
C ALA A 96 5.00 -9.76 -6.77
N ARG A 97 5.47 -9.55 -8.01
CA ARG A 97 6.86 -9.80 -8.43
C ARG A 97 7.66 -8.52 -8.67
N CYS A 98 7.03 -7.38 -8.42
CA CYS A 98 7.62 -6.06 -8.61
C CYS A 98 7.93 -5.40 -7.26
N ASP A 99 7.22 -4.32 -6.94
CA ASP A 99 7.53 -3.51 -5.75
C ASP A 99 7.26 -4.27 -4.45
N PHE A 100 6.24 -5.13 -4.42
CA PHE A 100 5.96 -5.98 -3.26
C PHE A 100 7.14 -6.91 -2.94
N GLU A 101 7.65 -7.63 -3.94
CA GLU A 101 8.78 -8.55 -3.74
C GLU A 101 10.06 -7.80 -3.36
N LEU A 102 10.30 -6.64 -4.00
CA LEU A 102 11.44 -5.77 -3.67
C LEU A 102 11.42 -5.35 -2.18
N VAL A 103 10.27 -4.90 -1.70
CA VAL A 103 10.09 -4.49 -0.29
C VAL A 103 10.23 -5.70 0.64
N ARG A 104 9.63 -6.83 0.27
CA ARG A 104 9.69 -8.08 1.04
C ARG A 104 11.12 -8.57 1.22
N GLN A 105 11.91 -8.58 0.16
CA GLN A 105 13.31 -9.00 0.19
C GLN A 105 14.18 -8.04 0.99
N HIS A 106 14.04 -6.73 0.74
CA HIS A 106 14.84 -5.71 1.44
C HIS A 106 14.61 -5.73 2.95
N LEU A 107 13.38 -5.99 3.39
CA LEU A 107 13.03 -6.02 4.81
C LEU A 107 13.10 -7.44 5.42
N ALA A 108 13.65 -8.41 4.70
CA ALA A 108 13.78 -9.80 5.13
C ALA A 108 12.47 -10.42 5.65
N VAL A 109 11.38 -10.20 4.90
CA VAL A 109 10.04 -10.70 5.23
C VAL A 109 9.81 -12.07 4.58
N ASP A 110 10.07 -13.14 5.31
CA ASP A 110 9.89 -14.51 4.83
C ASP A 110 8.41 -14.91 4.74
N ARG A 111 7.62 -14.54 5.76
CA ARG A 111 6.18 -14.80 5.85
C ARG A 111 5.44 -13.50 6.09
N PHE A 112 4.25 -13.34 5.50
CA PHE A 112 3.47 -12.10 5.58
C PHE A 112 1.96 -12.35 5.65
N VAL A 113 1.24 -11.34 6.10
CA VAL A 113 -0.19 -11.16 5.85
C VAL A 113 -0.34 -10.03 4.85
N ALA A 114 -1.01 -10.25 3.73
CA ALA A 114 -1.29 -9.20 2.76
C ALA A 114 -2.60 -8.50 3.12
N LEU A 115 -2.58 -7.17 3.22
CA LEU A 115 -3.77 -6.36 3.45
C LEU A 115 -3.83 -5.25 2.42
N GLY A 116 -4.90 -5.18 1.64
CA GLY A 116 -5.03 -4.18 0.59
C GLY A 116 -6.39 -3.52 0.53
N HIS A 117 -6.40 -2.27 0.09
CA HIS A 117 -7.60 -1.47 -0.12
C HIS A 117 -7.85 -1.23 -1.61
N SER A 118 -9.10 -1.39 -2.06
CA SER A 118 -9.49 -1.20 -3.47
C SER A 118 -8.62 -2.05 -4.41
N VAL A 119 -7.96 -1.47 -5.41
CA VAL A 119 -7.01 -2.19 -6.29
C VAL A 119 -5.89 -2.87 -5.51
N GLY A 120 -5.42 -2.27 -4.41
CA GLY A 120 -4.46 -2.89 -3.51
C GLY A 120 -4.98 -4.18 -2.87
N GLY A 121 -6.30 -4.32 -2.69
CA GLY A 121 -6.92 -5.56 -2.26
C GLY A 121 -6.83 -6.67 -3.32
N SER A 122 -6.99 -6.33 -4.59
CA SER A 122 -6.77 -7.26 -5.71
C SER A 122 -5.28 -7.67 -5.79
N MET A 123 -4.37 -6.72 -5.62
CA MET A 123 -2.92 -6.98 -5.52
C MET A 123 -2.58 -7.89 -4.34
N ALA A 124 -3.23 -7.73 -3.18
CA ALA A 124 -3.03 -8.60 -2.02
C ALA A 124 -3.39 -10.05 -2.33
N VAL A 125 -4.45 -10.28 -3.10
CA VAL A 125 -4.82 -11.61 -3.60
C VAL A 125 -3.76 -12.15 -4.57
N ALA A 126 -3.28 -11.32 -5.49
CA ALA A 126 -2.21 -11.70 -6.42
C ALA A 126 -0.90 -12.06 -5.68
N CYS A 127 -0.53 -11.30 -4.64
CA CYS A 127 0.61 -11.61 -3.78
C CYS A 127 0.44 -12.95 -3.06
N ALA A 128 -0.75 -13.25 -2.55
CA ALA A 128 -1.03 -14.53 -1.91
C ALA A 128 -0.94 -15.70 -2.90
N ALA A 129 -1.44 -15.52 -4.11
CA ALA A 129 -1.36 -16.53 -5.17
C ALA A 129 0.08 -16.76 -5.65
N ALA A 130 0.91 -15.69 -5.69
CA ALA A 130 2.32 -15.80 -6.08
C ALA A 130 3.20 -16.46 -5.01
N TYR A 131 2.84 -16.33 -3.73
CA TYR A 131 3.62 -16.81 -2.59
C TYR A 131 2.76 -17.59 -1.59
N PRO A 132 2.13 -18.73 -2.01
CA PRO A 132 1.18 -19.46 -1.18
C PRO A 132 1.79 -20.00 0.12
N ASP A 133 3.07 -20.40 0.11
CA ASP A 133 3.75 -20.92 1.30
C ASP A 133 4.20 -19.81 2.27
N ALA A 134 4.37 -18.59 1.79
CA ALA A 134 4.78 -17.44 2.58
C ALA A 134 3.59 -16.61 3.09
N CYS A 135 2.47 -16.61 2.37
CA CYS A 135 1.28 -15.85 2.72
C CYS A 135 0.48 -16.53 3.82
N MET A 136 0.43 -15.89 5.01
CA MET A 136 -0.28 -16.40 6.19
C MET A 136 -1.75 -16.00 6.24
N GLY A 137 -2.17 -15.09 5.37
CA GLY A 137 -3.54 -14.60 5.28
C GLY A 137 -3.67 -13.41 4.37
N VAL A 138 -4.90 -13.19 3.88
CA VAL A 138 -5.26 -12.06 3.03
C VAL A 138 -6.41 -11.31 3.65
N VAL A 139 -6.32 -9.99 3.68
CA VAL A 139 -7.40 -9.10 4.07
C VAL A 139 -7.64 -8.12 2.92
N THR A 140 -8.85 -8.09 2.42
CA THR A 140 -9.25 -7.16 1.37
C THR A 140 -10.30 -6.19 1.88
N MET A 141 -10.12 -4.90 1.60
CA MET A 141 -11.07 -3.86 1.89
C MET A 141 -11.55 -3.23 0.59
N SER A 142 -12.84 -3.34 0.27
CA SER A 142 -13.44 -2.78 -0.96
C SER A 142 -12.70 -3.23 -2.24
N ALA A 143 -12.15 -4.44 -2.25
CA ALA A 143 -11.46 -4.98 -3.41
C ALA A 143 -12.43 -5.35 -4.53
N GLN A 144 -11.94 -5.27 -5.76
CA GLN A 144 -12.70 -5.61 -6.96
C GLN A 144 -12.09 -6.85 -7.61
N ALA A 145 -12.90 -7.88 -7.80
CA ALA A 145 -12.46 -9.09 -8.49
C ALA A 145 -12.39 -8.92 -10.02
N TYR A 146 -13.17 -7.99 -10.55
CA TYR A 146 -13.26 -7.68 -11.98
C TYR A 146 -13.81 -6.27 -12.21
N VAL A 147 -13.51 -5.71 -13.38
CA VAL A 147 -14.05 -4.40 -13.79
C VAL A 147 -15.39 -4.61 -14.49
N ASN A 148 -16.47 -4.18 -13.83
CA ASN A 148 -17.82 -4.15 -14.39
C ASN A 148 -18.22 -2.72 -14.79
N ASP A 149 -19.44 -2.55 -15.31
CA ASP A 149 -19.90 -1.23 -15.74
C ASP A 149 -20.01 -0.23 -14.59
N MET A 150 -20.42 -0.68 -13.41
CA MET A 150 -20.46 0.14 -12.20
C MET A 150 -19.04 0.65 -11.80
N THR A 151 -18.04 -0.20 -11.95
CA THR A 151 -16.63 0.18 -11.73
C THR A 151 -16.18 1.23 -12.73
N ARG A 152 -16.50 1.03 -14.02
CA ARG A 152 -16.15 1.98 -15.09
C ARG A 152 -16.82 3.34 -14.91
N GLU A 153 -18.09 3.35 -14.49
CA GLU A 153 -18.83 4.57 -14.16
C GLU A 153 -18.20 5.29 -12.95
N GLY A 154 -17.82 4.54 -11.92
CA GLY A 154 -17.11 5.08 -10.76
C GLY A 154 -15.76 5.72 -11.12
N ILE A 155 -14.97 5.08 -12.00
CA ILE A 155 -13.71 5.63 -12.51
C ILE A 155 -13.96 6.93 -13.28
N ARG A 156 -14.91 6.95 -14.21
CA ARG A 156 -15.27 8.16 -14.97
C ARG A 156 -15.76 9.29 -14.07
N ALA A 157 -16.55 8.97 -13.07
CA ALA A 157 -17.02 9.95 -12.09
C ALA A 157 -15.85 10.52 -11.27
N ALA A 158 -14.88 9.68 -10.87
CA ALA A 158 -13.67 10.11 -10.19
C ALA A 158 -12.82 11.01 -11.09
N GLU A 159 -12.57 10.63 -12.34
CA GLU A 159 -11.84 11.46 -13.31
C GLU A 159 -12.49 12.84 -13.46
N HIS A 160 -13.82 12.88 -13.62
CA HIS A 160 -14.55 14.16 -13.70
C HIS A 160 -14.40 14.99 -12.42
N GLN A 161 -14.36 14.37 -11.25
CA GLN A 161 -14.13 15.05 -9.98
C GLN A 161 -12.76 15.77 -9.95
N PHE A 162 -11.73 15.17 -10.54
CA PHE A 162 -10.39 15.77 -10.61
C PHE A 162 -10.25 16.94 -11.60
N THR A 163 -11.25 17.15 -12.48
CA THR A 163 -11.32 18.39 -13.29
C THR A 163 -11.75 19.62 -12.48
N GLN A 164 -12.31 19.42 -11.28
CA GLN A 164 -12.73 20.53 -10.41
C GLN A 164 -11.52 21.21 -9.77
N ALA A 165 -11.65 22.52 -9.56
CA ALA A 165 -10.60 23.34 -8.95
C ALA A 165 -10.15 22.78 -7.59
N GLY A 166 -8.84 22.72 -7.37
CA GLY A 166 -8.22 22.30 -6.11
C GLY A 166 -8.05 20.77 -5.94
N GLN A 167 -8.66 19.94 -6.79
CA GLN A 167 -8.52 18.47 -6.64
C GLN A 167 -7.14 17.99 -7.10
N MET A 168 -6.62 18.52 -8.20
CA MET A 168 -5.26 18.21 -8.65
C MET A 168 -4.20 18.69 -7.68
N GLU A 169 -4.36 19.87 -7.10
CA GLU A 169 -3.46 20.38 -6.05
C GLU A 169 -3.50 19.49 -4.81
N ARG A 170 -4.69 18.97 -4.46
CA ARG A 170 -4.83 18.02 -3.36
C ARG A 170 -4.07 16.71 -3.65
N LEU A 171 -4.17 16.17 -4.86
CA LEU A 171 -3.44 14.97 -5.26
C LEU A 171 -1.93 15.24 -5.30
N ALA A 172 -1.51 16.41 -5.79
CA ALA A 172 -0.11 16.82 -5.85
C ALA A 172 0.56 16.96 -4.47
N ARG A 173 -0.19 17.21 -3.40
CA ARG A 173 0.36 17.21 -2.02
C ARG A 173 0.94 15.85 -1.63
N TYR A 174 0.43 14.77 -2.20
CA TYR A 174 0.85 13.40 -1.89
C TYR A 174 1.82 12.82 -2.91
N HIS A 175 1.68 13.21 -4.20
CA HIS A 175 2.42 12.61 -5.30
C HIS A 175 3.39 13.58 -6.00
N GLY A 176 3.37 14.85 -5.62
CA GLY A 176 4.22 15.88 -6.24
C GLY A 176 3.93 16.03 -7.74
N ALA A 177 4.96 16.17 -8.53
CA ALA A 177 4.87 16.31 -10.00
C ALA A 177 4.23 15.11 -10.70
N LYS A 178 4.15 13.94 -10.02
CA LYS A 178 3.56 12.70 -10.55
C LYS A 178 2.03 12.67 -10.51
N ALA A 179 1.38 13.65 -9.86
CA ALA A 179 -0.08 13.63 -9.63
C ALA A 179 -0.89 13.42 -10.91
N GLN A 180 -0.49 14.03 -12.03
CA GLN A 180 -1.19 13.87 -13.30
C GLN A 180 -1.01 12.46 -13.88
N TRP A 181 0.16 11.85 -13.69
CA TRP A 181 0.40 10.46 -14.06
C TRP A 181 -0.42 9.50 -13.20
N VAL A 182 -0.43 9.71 -11.87
CA VAL A 182 -1.19 8.90 -10.90
C VAL A 182 -2.69 8.86 -11.23
N LEU A 183 -3.25 9.97 -11.72
CA LEU A 183 -4.67 10.02 -12.12
C LEU A 183 -4.97 9.16 -13.37
N ARG A 184 -3.96 8.86 -14.18
CA ARG A 184 -4.10 8.11 -15.44
C ARG A 184 -3.59 6.67 -15.36
N ALA A 185 -2.92 6.32 -14.26
CA ALA A 185 -2.25 5.04 -14.04
C ALA A 185 -3.21 3.86 -13.77
#